data_657a3f261cc4f908d51f7bd92560b667
#
_entry.id   657a3f261cc4f908d51f7bd92560b667
#
_cell.length_a   1.000
_cell.length_b   1.000
_cell.length_c   1.000
_cell.angle_alpha   90.00
_cell.angle_beta   90.00
_cell.angle_gamma   90.00
#
_symmetry.space_group_name_H-M   'P 1'
#
loop_
_entity.id
_entity.type
_entity.pdbx_description
1 polymer ?
#
loop_
_entity_poly.entity_id
_entity_poly.type
_entity_poly.pdbx_seq_one_letter_code
_entity_poly.pdbx_strand_id
1 'polypeptide(L)'
;MKNKKLEVIEFSKKLNSTNLSPLRSGNISVRTQIDDQDGFYITPSGIKYEDLKEEDIVFLSNEKEYDFLKIFNSGLNPSSEWRFHQDIYKNKREAKAIVHAHSTHATAISTHRKSIPPFHYMIALMGGEDIRCAEYATFGTKELSMNILKALQNRKACLMANHGQIAFADSLKKAFELAQEVENICHQYFLALKLGQPKNLSFAEMQKILEKVKGYKKG
;
A
#
# COMPACT_ATOMS: atom_id res chain seq x y z
N MET A 1 5.32 -24.68 -1.63
CA MET A 1 5.04 -23.26 -1.32
C MET A 1 5.46 -22.40 -2.51
N LYS A 2 4.65 -21.42 -2.92
CA LYS A 2 5.02 -20.49 -4.01
C LYS A 2 6.27 -19.70 -3.58
N ASN A 3 7.25 -19.55 -4.47
CA ASN A 3 8.46 -18.77 -4.19
C ASN A 3 8.07 -17.28 -4.03
N LYS A 4 8.19 -16.75 -2.82
CA LYS A 4 7.77 -15.37 -2.49
C LYS A 4 8.60 -14.31 -3.22
N LYS A 5 9.87 -14.58 -3.53
CA LYS A 5 10.70 -13.65 -4.32
C LYS A 5 10.17 -13.54 -5.75
N LEU A 6 9.87 -14.67 -6.38
CA LEU A 6 9.25 -14.68 -7.72
C LEU A 6 7.89 -14.00 -7.72
N GLU A 7 7.09 -14.16 -6.64
CA GLU A 7 5.82 -13.47 -6.51
C GLU A 7 6.00 -11.95 -6.43
N VAL A 8 6.98 -11.45 -5.65
CA VAL A 8 7.31 -10.02 -5.61
C VAL A 8 7.70 -9.51 -6.99
N ILE A 9 8.56 -10.23 -7.73
CA ILE A 9 8.98 -9.85 -9.09
C ILE A 9 7.78 -9.81 -10.04
N GLU A 10 6.93 -10.85 -10.05
CA GLU A 10 5.75 -10.93 -10.90
C GLU A 10 4.84 -9.71 -10.70
N PHE A 11 4.50 -9.38 -9.45
CA PHE A 11 3.62 -8.27 -9.15
C PHE A 11 4.27 -6.90 -9.32
N SER A 12 5.61 -6.79 -9.18
CA SER A 12 6.32 -5.55 -9.50
C SER A 12 6.22 -5.21 -10.99
N LYS A 13 6.35 -6.20 -11.86
CA LYS A 13 6.11 -6.02 -13.32
C LYS A 13 4.67 -5.60 -13.60
N LYS A 14 3.70 -6.13 -12.84
CA LYS A 14 2.28 -5.72 -12.95
C LYS A 14 2.04 -4.28 -12.52
N LEU A 15 2.80 -3.71 -11.58
CA LEU A 15 2.68 -2.28 -11.23
C LEU A 15 2.83 -1.40 -12.48
N ASN A 16 3.81 -1.73 -13.33
CA ASN A 16 4.07 -0.98 -14.56
C ASN A 16 3.01 -1.28 -15.64
N SER A 17 2.73 -2.55 -15.91
CA SER A 17 1.80 -2.96 -16.98
C SER A 17 0.34 -2.58 -16.72
N THR A 18 -0.05 -2.30 -15.48
CA THR A 18 -1.41 -1.85 -15.11
C THR A 18 -1.48 -0.34 -14.82
N ASN A 19 -0.42 0.41 -15.08
CA ASN A 19 -0.32 1.85 -14.81
C ASN A 19 -0.54 2.24 -13.34
N LEU A 20 -0.37 1.30 -12.41
CA LEU A 20 -0.42 1.61 -10.97
C LEU A 20 0.81 2.40 -10.52
N SER A 21 1.96 2.13 -11.13
CA SER A 21 3.19 2.85 -10.78
C SER A 21 4.06 2.93 -12.03
N PRO A 22 4.09 4.07 -12.70
CA PRO A 22 4.91 4.24 -13.89
C PRO A 22 6.40 4.11 -13.53
N LEU A 23 7.16 3.48 -14.44
CA LEU A 23 8.59 3.25 -14.30
C LEU A 23 8.92 2.33 -13.11
N ARG A 24 9.34 2.87 -11.97
CA ARG A 24 9.80 2.15 -10.77
C ARG A 24 9.54 2.93 -9.47
N SER A 25 8.51 3.76 -9.48
CA SER A 25 8.22 4.66 -8.37
C SER A 25 7.49 3.99 -7.19
N GLY A 26 6.87 2.84 -7.41
CA GLY A 26 6.24 2.08 -6.33
C GLY A 26 7.15 1.00 -5.75
N ASN A 27 6.66 0.27 -4.78
CA ASN A 27 7.35 -0.87 -4.19
C ASN A 27 6.38 -1.89 -3.60
N ILE A 28 6.84 -3.13 -3.53
CA ILE A 28 6.06 -4.29 -3.10
C ILE A 28 6.84 -5.06 -2.05
N SER A 29 6.13 -5.54 -1.05
CA SER A 29 6.71 -6.47 -0.07
C SER A 29 5.77 -7.61 0.28
N VAL A 30 6.36 -8.73 0.72
CA VAL A 30 5.64 -9.92 1.20
C VAL A 30 6.27 -10.39 2.50
N ARG A 31 5.45 -10.53 3.56
CA ARG A 31 5.90 -11.06 4.84
C ARG A 31 6.39 -12.50 4.70
N THR A 32 7.53 -12.78 5.30
CA THR A 32 8.14 -14.11 5.30
C THR A 32 8.86 -14.36 6.62
N GLN A 33 9.34 -15.60 6.77
CA GLN A 33 10.20 -15.99 7.88
C GLN A 33 11.43 -16.68 7.28
N ILE A 34 12.62 -16.33 7.76
CA ILE A 34 13.90 -16.95 7.41
C ILE A 34 14.65 -17.25 8.71
N ASP A 35 15.07 -18.51 8.89
CA ASP A 35 15.82 -18.96 10.09
C ASP A 35 15.15 -18.47 11.40
N ASP A 36 13.83 -18.67 11.50
CA ASP A 36 12.96 -18.24 12.60
C ASP A 36 12.84 -16.72 12.80
N GLN A 37 13.46 -15.91 11.97
CA GLN A 37 13.29 -14.45 12.00
C GLN A 37 12.06 -14.02 11.19
N ASP A 38 11.09 -13.37 11.83
CA ASP A 38 9.98 -12.71 11.14
C ASP A 38 10.50 -11.49 10.37
N GLY A 39 10.07 -11.37 9.12
CA GLY A 39 10.52 -10.30 8.25
C GLY A 39 9.71 -10.24 6.96
N PHE A 40 10.28 -9.61 5.96
CA PHE A 40 9.64 -9.46 4.65
C PHE A 40 10.65 -9.37 3.52
N TYR A 41 10.28 -9.87 2.37
CA TYR A 41 10.95 -9.56 1.11
C TYR A 41 10.39 -8.26 0.56
N ILE A 42 11.27 -7.40 0.03
CA ILE A 42 10.91 -6.11 -0.57
C ILE A 42 11.68 -5.90 -1.88
N THR A 43 11.06 -5.20 -2.82
CA THR A 43 11.72 -4.72 -4.04
C THR A 43 12.94 -3.86 -3.72
N PRO A 44 14.00 -3.94 -4.52
CA PRO A 44 15.19 -3.10 -4.36
C PRO A 44 14.94 -1.66 -4.82
N SER A 45 15.85 -0.77 -4.45
CA SER A 45 15.94 0.58 -5.01
C SER A 45 16.68 0.57 -6.35
N GLY A 46 16.24 1.39 -7.30
CA GLY A 46 16.99 1.74 -8.49
C GLY A 46 16.96 0.72 -9.65
N ILE A 47 16.42 -0.48 -9.48
CA ILE A 47 16.33 -1.50 -10.54
C ILE A 47 14.96 -1.41 -11.22
N LYS A 48 14.92 -1.51 -12.56
CA LYS A 48 13.64 -1.59 -13.30
C LYS A 48 12.94 -2.91 -12.99
N TYR A 49 11.62 -2.89 -12.92
CA TYR A 49 10.86 -4.11 -12.58
C TYR A 49 11.04 -5.25 -13.59
N GLU A 50 11.25 -4.91 -14.87
CA GLU A 50 11.50 -5.87 -15.95
C GLU A 50 12.81 -6.62 -15.78
N ASP A 51 13.82 -5.96 -15.18
CA ASP A 51 15.19 -6.47 -15.01
C ASP A 51 15.39 -7.22 -13.67
N LEU A 52 14.37 -7.22 -12.79
CA LEU A 52 14.45 -7.84 -11.46
C LEU A 52 14.73 -9.33 -11.53
N LYS A 53 15.68 -9.78 -10.72
CA LYS A 53 16.03 -11.18 -10.46
C LYS A 53 15.80 -11.51 -8.98
N GLU A 54 15.81 -12.81 -8.65
CA GLU A 54 15.58 -13.25 -7.26
C GLU A 54 16.65 -12.75 -6.28
N GLU A 55 17.90 -12.64 -6.73
CA GLU A 55 19.01 -12.10 -5.93
C GLU A 55 18.83 -10.62 -5.56
N ASP A 56 18.09 -9.84 -6.36
CA ASP A 56 17.83 -8.43 -6.11
C ASP A 56 16.78 -8.20 -5.01
N ILE A 57 15.94 -9.20 -4.73
CA ILE A 57 14.88 -9.08 -3.72
C ILE A 57 15.47 -9.17 -2.32
N VAL A 58 15.35 -8.08 -1.58
CA VAL A 58 15.99 -7.88 -0.28
C VAL A 58 15.11 -8.42 0.84
N PHE A 59 15.71 -9.17 1.77
CA PHE A 59 15.07 -9.54 3.04
C PHE A 59 15.39 -8.51 4.11
N LEU A 60 14.37 -8.04 4.82
CA LEU A 60 14.50 -7.24 6.03
C LEU A 60 13.76 -7.90 7.19
N SER A 61 14.42 -7.99 8.35
CA SER A 61 13.82 -8.51 9.57
C SER A 61 12.90 -7.46 10.22
N ASN A 62 11.78 -7.88 10.75
CA ASN A 62 10.91 -7.03 11.56
C ASN A 62 11.47 -6.78 12.97
N GLU A 63 12.41 -7.58 13.42
CA GLU A 63 13.01 -7.50 14.75
C GLU A 63 14.21 -6.56 14.80
N LYS A 64 14.84 -6.26 13.66
CA LYS A 64 16.02 -5.39 13.58
C LYS A 64 15.61 -3.94 13.36
N GLU A 65 16.39 -3.04 13.98
CA GLU A 65 16.36 -1.63 13.66
C GLU A 65 17.36 -1.32 12.55
N TYR A 66 16.93 -0.56 11.54
CA TYR A 66 17.77 -0.14 10.44
C TYR A 66 17.87 1.37 10.42
N ASP A 67 19.10 1.85 10.27
CA ASP A 67 19.38 3.25 9.97
C ASP A 67 19.31 3.46 8.45
N PHE A 68 18.66 4.54 8.01
CA PHE A 68 18.43 4.81 6.58
C PHE A 68 19.74 4.88 5.77
N LEU A 69 20.76 5.55 6.29
CA LEU A 69 22.05 5.67 5.57
C LEU A 69 22.87 4.40 5.65
N LYS A 70 22.88 3.75 6.83
CA LYS A 70 23.70 2.56 7.07
C LYS A 70 23.23 1.34 6.27
N ILE A 71 21.93 1.21 6.03
CA ILE A 71 21.40 0.06 5.29
C ILE A 71 21.95 0.02 3.86
N PHE A 72 22.07 1.17 3.18
CA PHE A 72 22.62 1.23 1.83
C PHE A 72 24.15 1.03 1.82
N ASN A 73 24.84 1.46 2.86
CA ASN A 73 26.28 1.25 3.02
C ASN A 73 26.63 -0.20 3.40
N SER A 74 25.67 -1.01 3.83
CA SER A 74 25.89 -2.43 4.17
C SER A 74 25.89 -3.38 2.97
N GLY A 75 25.68 -2.87 1.75
CA GLY A 75 25.50 -3.67 0.54
C GLY A 75 24.08 -4.17 0.31
N LEU A 76 23.16 -3.98 1.27
CA LEU A 76 21.74 -4.17 1.07
C LEU A 76 21.18 -2.97 0.30
N ASN A 77 20.30 -3.23 -0.67
CA ASN A 77 19.70 -2.16 -1.47
C ASN A 77 18.17 -2.27 -1.52
N PRO A 78 17.47 -2.24 -0.36
CA PRO A 78 16.02 -2.28 -0.36
C PRO A 78 15.45 -0.99 -0.96
N SER A 79 14.15 -0.98 -1.29
CA SER A 79 13.43 0.28 -1.56
C SER A 79 13.75 1.31 -0.48
N SER A 80 13.99 2.56 -0.85
CA SER A 80 14.20 3.67 0.10
C SER A 80 13.03 3.88 1.06
N GLU A 81 11.90 3.26 0.77
CA GLU A 81 10.66 3.36 1.54
C GLU A 81 10.36 2.13 2.41
N TRP A 82 11.36 1.27 2.61
CA TRP A 82 11.25 0.04 3.41
C TRP A 82 10.66 0.26 4.81
N ARG A 83 10.86 1.45 5.41
CA ARG A 83 10.49 1.76 6.79
C ARG A 83 8.99 1.61 7.03
N PHE A 84 8.13 2.20 6.22
CA PHE A 84 6.70 2.07 6.44
C PHE A 84 6.19 0.64 6.18
N HIS A 85 6.84 -0.15 5.32
CA HIS A 85 6.54 -1.58 5.20
C HIS A 85 6.82 -2.31 6.51
N GLN A 86 8.02 -2.11 7.07
CA GLN A 86 8.40 -2.73 8.34
C GLN A 86 7.43 -2.33 9.47
N ASP A 87 7.12 -1.05 9.59
CA ASP A 87 6.26 -0.55 10.65
C ASP A 87 4.81 -1.03 10.49
N ILE A 88 4.30 -1.18 9.27
CA ILE A 88 3.00 -1.82 9.02
C ILE A 88 3.05 -3.29 9.46
N TYR A 89 4.07 -4.06 9.09
CA TYR A 89 4.18 -5.47 9.52
C TYR A 89 4.29 -5.61 11.04
N LYS A 90 5.00 -4.72 11.72
CA LYS A 90 5.10 -4.70 13.19
C LYS A 90 3.75 -4.43 13.86
N ASN A 91 2.93 -3.53 13.31
CA ASN A 91 1.70 -3.05 13.93
C ASN A 91 0.43 -3.77 13.44
N LYS A 92 0.49 -4.49 12.31
CA LYS A 92 -0.66 -5.15 11.70
C LYS A 92 -0.34 -6.61 11.36
N ARG A 93 -0.72 -7.52 12.27
CA ARG A 93 -0.47 -8.97 12.11
C ARG A 93 -1.16 -9.57 10.89
N GLU A 94 -2.30 -8.98 10.50
CA GLU A 94 -3.09 -9.38 9.33
C GLU A 94 -2.43 -8.97 8.00
N ALA A 95 -1.48 -8.01 8.00
CA ALA A 95 -0.72 -7.67 6.82
C ALA A 95 0.27 -8.78 6.46
N LYS A 96 0.04 -9.43 5.32
CA LYS A 96 0.96 -10.44 4.76
C LYS A 96 1.64 -9.95 3.48
N ALA A 97 1.09 -8.94 2.84
CA ALA A 97 1.68 -8.27 1.68
C ALA A 97 1.27 -6.79 1.66
N ILE A 98 2.14 -5.95 1.12
CA ILE A 98 1.94 -4.52 0.99
C ILE A 98 2.29 -4.10 -0.43
N VAL A 99 1.45 -3.23 -1.00
CA VAL A 99 1.67 -2.57 -2.29
C VAL A 99 1.61 -1.07 -2.08
N HIS A 100 2.69 -0.39 -2.42
CA HIS A 100 2.76 1.06 -2.53
C HIS A 100 2.84 1.44 -4.00
N ALA A 101 2.08 2.44 -4.41
CA ALA A 101 1.99 2.85 -5.80
C ALA A 101 1.77 4.37 -5.94
N HIS A 102 2.35 4.93 -7.02
CA HIS A 102 2.13 6.32 -7.43
C HIS A 102 1.13 6.38 -8.59
N SER A 103 -0.03 5.75 -8.40
CA SER A 103 -1.07 5.71 -9.43
C SER A 103 -1.67 7.10 -9.67
N THR A 104 -2.05 7.38 -10.90
CA THR A 104 -2.31 8.74 -11.39
C THR A 104 -3.37 9.48 -10.58
N HIS A 105 -4.55 8.87 -10.37
CA HIS A 105 -5.66 9.56 -9.71
C HIS A 105 -5.47 9.59 -8.19
N ALA A 106 -4.95 8.52 -7.59
CA ALA A 106 -4.64 8.51 -6.17
C ALA A 106 -3.58 9.56 -5.82
N THR A 107 -2.52 9.67 -6.64
CA THR A 107 -1.49 10.70 -6.47
C THR A 107 -2.07 12.10 -6.63
N ALA A 108 -2.84 12.35 -7.71
CA ALA A 108 -3.46 13.65 -7.95
C ALA A 108 -4.37 14.07 -6.79
N ILE A 109 -5.24 13.18 -6.31
CA ILE A 109 -6.14 13.47 -5.18
C ILE A 109 -5.35 13.68 -3.88
N SER A 110 -4.28 12.92 -3.66
CA SER A 110 -3.46 13.04 -2.45
C SER A 110 -2.84 14.45 -2.29
N THR A 111 -2.67 15.20 -3.39
CA THR A 111 -2.15 16.59 -3.34
C THR A 111 -3.12 17.55 -2.65
N HIS A 112 -4.39 17.22 -2.57
CA HIS A 112 -5.38 18.00 -1.81
C HIS A 112 -5.30 17.73 -0.30
N ARG A 113 -4.53 16.74 0.16
CA ARG A 113 -4.33 16.36 1.56
C ARG A 113 -5.64 16.08 2.32
N LYS A 114 -6.66 15.61 1.61
CA LYS A 114 -8.00 15.32 2.14
C LYS A 114 -8.34 13.85 1.94
N SER A 115 -9.07 13.29 2.90
CA SER A 115 -9.64 11.95 2.77
C SER A 115 -10.74 11.93 1.69
N ILE A 116 -10.91 10.79 1.01
CA ILE A 116 -12.04 10.56 0.13
C ILE A 116 -13.24 10.14 1.00
N PRO A 117 -14.35 10.90 0.94
CA PRO A 117 -15.55 10.60 1.73
C PRO A 117 -16.32 9.40 1.16
N PRO A 118 -17.34 8.88 1.85
CA PRO A 118 -18.10 7.71 1.41
C PRO A 118 -19.06 7.99 0.24
N PHE A 119 -18.54 8.52 -0.88
CA PHE A 119 -19.35 8.80 -2.08
C PHE A 119 -19.74 7.52 -2.83
N HIS A 120 -19.03 6.39 -2.59
CA HIS A 120 -19.24 5.10 -3.25
C HIS A 120 -19.11 3.95 -2.25
N TYR A 121 -20.00 2.95 -2.33
CA TYR A 121 -20.07 1.85 -1.37
C TYR A 121 -18.80 0.96 -1.35
N MET A 122 -18.08 0.85 -2.46
CA MET A 122 -16.84 0.04 -2.57
C MET A 122 -15.72 0.57 -1.67
N ILE A 123 -15.79 1.80 -1.17
CA ILE A 123 -14.87 2.32 -0.14
C ILE A 123 -14.78 1.38 1.07
N ALA A 124 -15.85 0.65 1.38
CA ALA A 124 -15.87 -0.36 2.44
C ALA A 124 -14.81 -1.46 2.29
N LEU A 125 -14.32 -1.73 1.07
CA LEU A 125 -13.24 -2.71 0.83
C LEU A 125 -11.92 -2.28 1.50
N MET A 126 -11.69 -0.96 1.66
CA MET A 126 -10.54 -0.39 2.36
C MET A 126 -10.65 -0.53 3.89
N GLY A 127 -11.72 -1.16 4.38
CA GLY A 127 -11.92 -1.51 5.79
C GLY A 127 -12.70 -0.49 6.61
N GLY A 128 -13.19 0.59 6.00
CA GLY A 128 -13.94 1.63 6.67
C GLY A 128 -14.83 2.45 5.75
N GLU A 129 -15.23 3.62 6.20
CA GLU A 129 -16.18 4.51 5.51
C GLU A 129 -15.51 5.60 4.68
N ASP A 130 -14.19 5.70 4.72
CA ASP A 130 -13.40 6.68 3.99
C ASP A 130 -12.07 6.06 3.51
N ILE A 131 -11.42 6.70 2.54
CA ILE A 131 -10.00 6.48 2.26
C ILE A 131 -9.25 7.68 2.84
N ARG A 132 -8.57 7.47 3.96
CA ARG A 132 -7.85 8.55 4.63
C ARG A 132 -6.61 8.96 3.86
N CYS A 133 -6.23 10.22 3.99
CA CYS A 133 -4.96 10.74 3.50
C CYS A 133 -4.01 10.94 4.68
N ALA A 134 -2.90 10.20 4.69
CA ALA A 134 -1.85 10.38 5.67
C ALA A 134 -1.19 11.75 5.50
N GLU A 135 -0.85 12.42 6.59
CA GLU A 135 -0.16 13.71 6.57
C GLU A 135 1.19 13.61 5.84
N TYR A 136 1.56 14.70 5.16
CA TYR A 136 2.82 14.74 4.43
C TYR A 136 4.01 14.67 5.37
N ALA A 137 4.98 13.86 5.00
CA ALA A 137 6.35 13.88 5.50
C ALA A 137 7.29 13.40 4.38
N THR A 138 8.58 13.68 4.48
CA THR A 138 9.57 13.26 3.49
C THR A 138 9.63 11.72 3.41
N PHE A 139 9.78 11.18 2.19
CA PHE A 139 9.92 9.74 1.97
C PHE A 139 11.08 9.13 2.79
N GLY A 140 10.92 7.89 3.20
CA GLY A 140 11.92 7.15 4.00
C GLY A 140 12.01 7.57 5.47
N THR A 141 11.30 8.60 5.92
CA THR A 141 11.34 9.08 7.31
C THR A 141 10.43 8.26 8.24
N LYS A 142 10.76 8.28 9.52
CA LYS A 142 9.92 7.71 10.59
C LYS A 142 8.59 8.44 10.69
N GLU A 143 8.60 9.75 10.47
CA GLU A 143 7.40 10.60 10.51
C GLU A 143 6.37 10.14 9.46
N LEU A 144 6.79 9.94 8.20
CA LEU A 144 5.90 9.42 7.16
C LEU A 144 5.30 8.07 7.57
N SER A 145 6.12 7.17 8.11
CA SER A 145 5.64 5.86 8.55
C SER A 145 4.60 5.98 9.66
N MET A 146 4.79 6.86 10.63
CA MET A 146 3.81 7.11 11.70
C MET A 146 2.51 7.70 11.17
N ASN A 147 2.58 8.64 10.22
CA ASN A 147 1.40 9.23 9.59
C ASN A 147 0.59 8.19 8.81
N ILE A 148 1.28 7.29 8.09
CA ILE A 148 0.65 6.16 7.41
C ILE A 148 -0.04 5.23 8.41
N LEU A 149 0.61 4.84 9.50
CA LEU A 149 0.01 3.98 10.53
C LEU A 149 -1.24 4.61 11.15
N LYS A 150 -1.23 5.92 11.40
CA LYS A 150 -2.40 6.68 11.88
C LYS A 150 -3.54 6.62 10.86
N ALA A 151 -3.27 6.86 9.59
CA ALA A 151 -4.28 6.78 8.53
C ALA A 151 -4.83 5.35 8.35
N LEU A 152 -4.00 4.33 8.56
CA LEU A 152 -4.38 2.92 8.46
C LEU A 152 -5.11 2.37 9.70
N GLN A 153 -5.39 3.16 10.74
CA GLN A 153 -6.18 2.68 11.88
C GLN A 153 -7.57 2.22 11.40
N ASN A 154 -7.88 0.92 11.57
CA ASN A 154 -9.10 0.28 11.05
C ASN A 154 -9.29 0.44 9.53
N ARG A 155 -8.21 0.58 8.78
CA ARG A 155 -8.17 0.68 7.30
C ARG A 155 -7.11 -0.28 6.77
N LYS A 156 -7.28 -0.69 5.51
CA LYS A 156 -6.35 -1.55 4.76
C LYS A 156 -5.61 -0.80 3.65
N ALA A 157 -6.06 0.41 3.36
CA ALA A 157 -5.44 1.29 2.38
C ALA A 157 -5.60 2.75 2.82
N CYS A 158 -4.69 3.60 2.39
CA CYS A 158 -4.79 5.04 2.53
C CYS A 158 -4.05 5.76 1.39
N LEU A 159 -4.39 7.03 1.18
CA LEU A 159 -3.59 7.96 0.41
C LEU A 159 -2.44 8.49 1.28
N MET A 160 -1.37 8.91 0.64
CA MET A 160 -0.21 9.56 1.24
C MET A 160 -0.10 10.96 0.64
N ALA A 161 -0.21 12.02 1.44
CA ALA A 161 -0.26 13.40 0.97
C ALA A 161 0.89 13.74 0.02
N ASN A 162 0.59 14.27 -1.18
CA ASN A 162 1.55 14.64 -2.23
C ASN A 162 2.49 13.50 -2.65
N HIS A 163 2.04 12.23 -2.56
CA HIS A 163 2.91 11.09 -2.78
C HIS A 163 2.24 10.00 -3.62
N GLY A 164 1.18 9.36 -3.10
CA GLY A 164 0.52 8.23 -3.74
C GLY A 164 -0.42 7.50 -2.81
N GLN A 165 -0.41 6.17 -2.89
CA GLN A 165 -1.25 5.30 -2.09
C GLN A 165 -0.48 4.12 -1.52
N ILE A 166 -1.02 3.51 -0.46
CA ILE A 166 -0.55 2.23 0.08
C ILE A 166 -1.74 1.35 0.43
N ALA A 167 -1.61 0.05 0.15
CA ALA A 167 -2.59 -0.97 0.47
C ALA A 167 -1.91 -2.23 1.02
N PHE A 168 -2.55 -2.92 1.96
CA PHE A 168 -2.09 -4.20 2.46
C PHE A 168 -3.23 -5.23 2.54
N ALA A 169 -2.89 -6.52 2.45
CA ALA A 169 -3.82 -7.62 2.60
C ALA A 169 -3.14 -8.90 3.14
N ASP A 170 -3.92 -10.00 3.21
CA ASP A 170 -3.45 -11.33 3.62
C ASP A 170 -2.69 -12.09 2.52
N SER A 171 -2.61 -11.55 1.31
CA SER A 171 -1.82 -12.06 0.19
C SER A 171 -1.45 -10.95 -0.76
N LEU A 172 -0.39 -11.16 -1.57
CA LEU A 172 0.08 -10.14 -2.52
C LEU A 172 -0.96 -9.89 -3.62
N LYS A 173 -1.63 -10.95 -4.09
CA LYS A 173 -2.73 -10.80 -5.05
C LYS A 173 -3.82 -9.85 -4.52
N LYS A 174 -4.30 -10.07 -3.29
CA LYS A 174 -5.35 -9.23 -2.69
C LYS A 174 -4.87 -7.81 -2.38
N ALA A 175 -3.61 -7.63 -1.95
CA ALA A 175 -3.04 -6.30 -1.73
C ALA A 175 -2.96 -5.50 -3.04
N PHE A 176 -2.59 -6.18 -4.13
CA PHE A 176 -2.53 -5.59 -5.46
C PHE A 176 -3.93 -5.23 -6.00
N GLU A 177 -4.89 -6.14 -5.91
CA GLU A 177 -6.30 -5.89 -6.27
C GLU A 177 -6.87 -4.71 -5.46
N LEU A 178 -6.53 -4.61 -4.17
CA LEU A 178 -6.96 -3.50 -3.32
C LEU A 178 -6.32 -2.17 -3.77
N ALA A 179 -5.04 -2.17 -4.15
CA ALA A 179 -4.38 -0.98 -4.69
C ALA A 179 -5.00 -0.53 -6.03
N GLN A 180 -5.38 -1.49 -6.89
CA GLN A 180 -6.12 -1.17 -8.12
C GLN A 180 -7.50 -0.57 -7.82
N GLU A 181 -8.19 -1.09 -6.80
CA GLU A 181 -9.49 -0.54 -6.42
C GLU A 181 -9.37 0.86 -5.80
N VAL A 182 -8.30 1.15 -5.04
CA VAL A 182 -8.02 2.52 -4.58
C VAL A 182 -7.87 3.48 -5.76
N GLU A 183 -7.11 3.11 -6.78
CA GLU A 183 -6.95 3.93 -7.99
C GLU A 183 -8.28 4.12 -8.73
N ASN A 184 -9.07 3.05 -8.87
CA ASN A 184 -10.38 3.09 -9.50
C ASN A 184 -11.34 4.04 -8.75
N ILE A 185 -11.41 3.94 -7.44
CA ILE A 185 -12.22 4.84 -6.59
C ILE A 185 -11.72 6.29 -6.70
N CYS A 186 -10.41 6.51 -6.72
CA CYS A 186 -9.85 7.85 -6.92
C CYS A 186 -10.24 8.43 -8.28
N HIS A 187 -10.19 7.63 -9.34
CA HIS A 187 -10.63 8.05 -10.67
C HIS A 187 -12.12 8.39 -10.69
N GLN A 188 -12.98 7.54 -10.13
CA GLN A 188 -14.42 7.80 -10.04
C GLN A 188 -14.71 9.07 -9.23
N TYR A 189 -13.99 9.28 -8.11
CA TYR A 189 -14.14 10.48 -7.30
C TYR A 189 -13.74 11.75 -8.07
N PHE A 190 -12.63 11.70 -8.78
CA PHE A 190 -12.20 12.80 -9.66
C PHE A 190 -13.25 13.14 -10.71
N LEU A 191 -13.85 12.13 -11.36
CA LEU A 191 -14.93 12.35 -12.34
C LEU A 191 -16.20 12.89 -11.69
N ALA A 192 -16.58 12.36 -10.52
CA ALA A 192 -17.74 12.85 -9.78
C ALA A 192 -17.62 14.33 -9.41
N LEU A 193 -16.44 14.77 -8.98
CA LEU A 193 -16.18 16.18 -8.64
C LEU A 193 -16.34 17.12 -9.84
N LYS A 194 -16.13 16.66 -11.09
CA LYS A 194 -16.41 17.45 -12.31
C LYS A 194 -17.89 17.67 -12.55
N LEU A 195 -18.74 16.78 -12.05
CA LEU A 195 -20.20 16.91 -12.11
C LEU A 195 -20.78 17.74 -10.96
N GLY A 196 -19.94 18.07 -9.99
CA GLY A 196 -20.31 18.79 -8.76
C GLY A 196 -19.96 17.97 -7.51
N GLN A 197 -20.40 18.45 -6.34
CA GLN A 197 -20.12 17.74 -5.09
C GLN A 197 -20.97 16.45 -5.01
N PRO A 198 -20.37 15.25 -4.95
CA PRO A 198 -21.14 14.02 -4.86
C PRO A 198 -21.87 13.92 -3.50
N LYS A 199 -23.02 13.25 -3.52
CA LYS A 199 -23.75 12.91 -2.29
C LYS A 199 -23.07 11.71 -1.62
N ASN A 200 -22.73 11.86 -0.34
CA ASN A 200 -22.15 10.80 0.45
C ASN A 200 -23.23 9.86 1.00
N LEU A 201 -22.86 8.59 1.12
CA LEU A 201 -23.63 7.62 1.90
C LEU A 201 -23.56 8.01 3.38
N SER A 202 -24.64 7.80 4.09
CA SER A 202 -24.71 8.01 5.53
C SER A 202 -23.88 6.98 6.30
N PHE A 203 -23.52 7.29 7.54
CA PHE A 203 -22.86 6.35 8.43
C PHE A 203 -23.62 5.02 8.53
N ALA A 204 -24.95 5.05 8.69
CA ALA A 204 -25.79 3.85 8.80
C ALA A 204 -25.76 2.99 7.52
N GLU A 205 -25.73 3.60 6.33
CA GLU A 205 -25.60 2.88 5.06
C GLU A 205 -24.22 2.21 4.97
N MET A 206 -23.15 2.92 5.30
CA MET A 206 -21.78 2.37 5.27
C MET A 206 -21.60 1.24 6.28
N GLN A 207 -22.18 1.32 7.49
CA GLN A 207 -22.13 0.23 8.46
C GLN A 207 -22.79 -1.05 7.93
N LYS A 208 -23.96 -0.95 7.30
CA LYS A 208 -24.62 -2.10 6.65
C LYS A 208 -23.73 -2.73 5.57
N ILE A 209 -23.01 -1.91 4.80
CA ILE A 209 -22.10 -2.39 3.75
C ILE A 209 -20.88 -3.08 4.38
N LEU A 210 -20.28 -2.49 5.40
CA LEU A 210 -19.15 -3.07 6.12
C LEU A 210 -19.47 -4.44 6.72
N GLU A 211 -20.67 -4.62 7.27
CA GLU A 211 -21.16 -5.92 7.77
C GLU A 211 -21.28 -6.94 6.64
N LYS A 212 -21.87 -6.56 5.51
CA LYS A 212 -21.95 -7.44 4.32
C LYS A 212 -20.57 -7.85 3.82
N VAL A 213 -19.63 -6.92 3.70
CA VAL A 213 -18.26 -7.19 3.25
C VAL A 213 -17.55 -8.18 4.18
N LYS A 214 -17.81 -8.14 5.50
CA LYS A 214 -17.29 -9.14 6.45
C LYS A 214 -17.87 -10.53 6.19
N GLY A 215 -19.13 -10.62 5.78
CA GLY A 215 -19.82 -11.89 5.46
C GLY A 215 -19.27 -12.56 4.20
N TYR A 216 -18.93 -11.81 3.17
CA TYR A 216 -18.36 -12.34 1.92
C TYR A 216 -16.98 -13.03 2.09
N LYS A 217 -16.27 -12.77 3.20
CA LYS A 217 -14.95 -13.38 3.48
C LYS A 217 -15.03 -14.76 4.13
N LYS A 218 -16.24 -15.29 4.36
CA LYS A 218 -16.47 -16.59 5.00
C LYS A 218 -16.87 -17.70 4.01
N GLY A 219 -16.87 -17.41 2.69
CA GLY A 219 -17.14 -18.37 1.63
C GLY A 219 -15.88 -18.83 0.92
#